data_7796fda5189b09f3cdd86fc5c9bef0c0
#
_entry.id   7796fda5189b09f3cdd86fc5c9bef0c0
#
_cell.length_a   1.000
_cell.length_b   1.000
_cell.length_c   1.000
_cell.angle_alpha   90.00
_cell.angle_beta   90.00
_cell.angle_gamma   90.00
#
_symmetry.space_group_name_H-M   'P 1'
#
loop_
_entity.id
_entity.type
_entity.pdbx_description
1 polymer ?
#
loop_
_entity_poly.entity_id
_entity_poly.type
_entity_poly.pdbx_seq_one_letter_code
_entity_poly.pdbx_strand_id
1 'polypeptide(L)'
;KVGDRVTVPFVCGCGDCIDCKAGNAQVCLFQWQPGFNGPGSFAEYVRIPHADFNVVALPDSMTFETAAALGCRFATSYRAVVHVGKVQAGELVAVFGCGGVGLAAVMIAKSRGATVVGIDTSNPARDRARLAGADYVLDSIHDDVVKELKKLNPAGADLTIDALGSIATSKLAVESLRRLGRHVQVGLLPPAEVKDQATIPMHTVIGRELTIMGSHGMSAAHYPQMLSEIADGTLRPDTLVERTITLEQVPDTLASLGSNPL
;
A
#
# COMPACT_ATOMS: atom_id res chain seq x y z
N LYS A 1 28.70 1.81 -2.63
CA LYS A 1 29.99 1.13 -2.97
C LYS A 1 29.72 -0.34 -3.22
N VAL A 2 30.65 -1.03 -3.91
CA VAL A 2 30.54 -2.49 -4.04
C VAL A 2 30.61 -3.12 -2.63
N GLY A 3 29.65 -4.01 -2.34
CA GLY A 3 29.52 -4.65 -1.04
C GLY A 3 28.52 -3.97 -0.08
N ASP A 4 28.05 -2.76 -0.39
CA ASP A 4 27.02 -2.11 0.41
C ASP A 4 25.67 -2.88 0.32
N ARG A 5 25.04 -3.06 1.48
CA ARG A 5 23.68 -3.65 1.55
C ARG A 5 22.66 -2.55 1.28
N VAL A 6 21.82 -2.75 0.26
CA VAL A 6 20.88 -1.71 -0.18
C VAL A 6 19.51 -2.29 -0.52
N THR A 7 18.49 -1.42 -0.47
CA THR A 7 17.19 -1.63 -1.07
C THR A 7 16.87 -0.48 -2.02
N VAL A 8 15.83 -0.62 -2.82
CA VAL A 8 15.42 0.37 -3.80
C VAL A 8 13.89 0.43 -3.89
N PRO A 9 13.26 1.62 -3.97
CA PRO A 9 11.84 1.72 -4.28
C PRO A 9 11.59 1.21 -5.71
N PHE A 10 10.38 0.70 -5.97
CA PHE A 10 10.03 0.26 -7.33
C PHE A 10 9.96 1.42 -8.34
N VAL A 11 9.79 2.65 -7.88
CA VAL A 11 9.86 3.87 -8.71
C VAL A 11 11.18 4.57 -8.44
N CYS A 12 12.07 4.57 -9.42
CA CYS A 12 13.33 5.29 -9.39
C CYS A 12 13.16 6.64 -10.10
N GLY A 13 13.45 7.74 -9.42
CA GLY A 13 13.40 9.08 -9.99
C GLY A 13 14.67 9.46 -10.74
N CYS A 14 14.60 10.52 -11.55
CA CYS A 14 15.78 11.05 -12.27
C CYS A 14 16.73 11.89 -11.38
N GLY A 15 16.27 12.34 -10.21
CA GLY A 15 17.03 13.16 -9.28
C GLY A 15 17.06 14.66 -9.60
N ASP A 16 16.64 15.10 -10.81
CA ASP A 16 16.84 16.47 -11.27
C ASP A 16 15.55 17.25 -11.53
N CYS A 17 14.42 16.59 -11.85
CA CYS A 17 13.15 17.28 -12.08
C CYS A 17 12.59 17.93 -10.81
N ILE A 18 11.59 18.78 -10.98
CA ILE A 18 10.95 19.52 -9.87
C ILE A 18 10.40 18.59 -8.79
N ASP A 19 9.79 17.47 -9.19
CA ASP A 19 9.22 16.51 -8.26
C ASP A 19 10.31 15.78 -7.45
N CYS A 20 11.40 15.37 -8.11
CA CYS A 20 12.54 14.75 -7.44
C CYS A 20 13.20 15.70 -6.43
N LYS A 21 13.43 16.97 -6.83
CA LYS A 21 13.99 18.01 -5.95
C LYS A 21 13.08 18.33 -4.77
N ALA A 22 11.76 18.16 -4.93
CA ALA A 22 10.78 18.32 -3.86
C ALA A 22 10.60 17.06 -2.98
N GLY A 23 11.38 15.98 -3.19
CA GLY A 23 11.30 14.73 -2.44
C GLY A 23 10.19 13.77 -2.94
N ASN A 24 9.55 14.08 -4.06
CA ASN A 24 8.43 13.31 -4.62
C ASN A 24 8.85 12.45 -5.84
N ALA A 25 9.98 11.78 -5.75
CA ALA A 25 10.52 10.96 -6.85
C ALA A 25 9.56 9.87 -7.34
N GLN A 26 8.61 9.43 -6.51
CA GLN A 26 7.60 8.43 -6.87
C GLN A 26 6.62 8.91 -7.97
N VAL A 27 6.59 10.19 -8.29
CA VAL A 27 5.79 10.77 -9.40
C VAL A 27 6.67 11.47 -10.44
N CYS A 28 7.95 11.13 -10.49
CA CYS A 28 8.89 11.67 -11.48
C CYS A 28 8.41 11.39 -12.91
N LEU A 29 8.39 12.40 -13.77
CA LEU A 29 8.01 12.25 -15.19
C LEU A 29 8.98 11.34 -15.96
N PHE A 30 10.24 11.26 -15.52
CA PHE A 30 11.29 10.45 -16.12
C PHE A 30 11.61 9.20 -15.27
N GLN A 31 10.60 8.70 -14.57
CA GLN A 31 10.78 7.57 -13.67
C GLN A 31 11.22 6.31 -14.42
N TRP A 32 12.05 5.54 -13.75
CA TRP A 32 12.42 4.19 -14.14
C TRP A 32 11.81 3.19 -13.15
N GLN A 33 11.20 2.15 -13.68
CA GLN A 33 10.63 1.08 -12.86
C GLN A 33 11.22 -0.26 -13.32
N PRO A 34 12.05 -0.96 -12.51
CA PRO A 34 12.54 -2.29 -12.82
C PRO A 34 11.38 -3.24 -13.14
N GLY A 35 11.45 -3.94 -14.27
CA GLY A 35 10.40 -4.82 -14.75
C GLY A 35 9.31 -4.17 -15.61
N PHE A 36 9.25 -2.81 -15.67
CA PHE A 36 8.31 -2.07 -16.52
C PHE A 36 9.02 -1.33 -17.67
N ASN A 37 10.00 -0.49 -17.34
CA ASN A 37 10.74 0.29 -18.34
C ASN A 37 12.00 -0.43 -18.83
N GLY A 38 12.36 -1.57 -18.23
CA GLY A 38 13.51 -2.37 -18.57
C GLY A 38 13.58 -3.66 -17.74
N PRO A 39 14.71 -4.39 -17.77
CA PRO A 39 14.87 -5.63 -17.02
C PRO A 39 14.51 -5.46 -15.53
N GLY A 40 13.82 -6.45 -14.98
CA GLY A 40 13.39 -6.48 -13.58
C GLY A 40 14.42 -7.08 -12.63
N SER A 41 14.01 -7.28 -11.38
CA SER A 41 14.86 -7.75 -10.28
C SER A 41 14.80 -9.26 -10.02
N PHE A 42 14.03 -10.03 -10.80
CA PHE A 42 14.11 -11.50 -10.76
C PHE A 42 15.33 -11.99 -11.54
N ALA A 43 16.51 -11.63 -11.06
CA ALA A 43 17.80 -11.88 -11.68
C ALA A 43 18.92 -11.76 -10.64
N GLU A 44 20.10 -12.30 -10.94
CA GLU A 44 21.29 -12.15 -10.09
C GLU A 44 21.76 -10.68 -10.00
N TYR A 45 21.49 -9.89 -11.04
CA TYR A 45 21.85 -8.47 -11.14
C TYR A 45 20.70 -7.67 -11.69
N VAL A 46 20.53 -6.45 -11.17
CA VAL A 46 19.59 -5.45 -11.68
C VAL A 46 20.29 -4.11 -11.84
N ARG A 47 20.03 -3.43 -12.96
CA ARG A 47 20.53 -2.07 -13.18
C ARG A 47 19.55 -1.06 -12.59
N ILE A 48 20.04 -0.20 -11.72
CA ILE A 48 19.29 0.94 -11.16
C ILE A 48 19.90 2.24 -11.69
N PRO A 49 19.19 3.00 -12.54
CA PRO A 49 19.65 4.33 -12.97
C PRO A 49 19.65 5.29 -11.79
N HIS A 50 20.55 6.29 -11.84
CA HIS A 50 20.70 7.30 -10.77
C HIS A 50 20.77 6.65 -9.37
N ALA A 51 21.65 5.63 -9.24
CA ALA A 51 21.73 4.80 -8.03
C ALA A 51 21.94 5.63 -6.76
N ASP A 52 22.81 6.64 -6.80
CA ASP A 52 23.10 7.51 -5.64
C ASP A 52 21.86 8.29 -5.15
N PHE A 53 20.86 8.45 -6.00
CA PHE A 53 19.59 9.10 -5.67
C PHE A 53 18.51 8.11 -5.22
N ASN A 54 18.53 6.87 -5.75
CA ASN A 54 17.44 5.92 -5.60
C ASN A 54 17.72 4.76 -4.64
N VAL A 55 18.98 4.40 -4.39
CA VAL A 55 19.28 3.31 -3.45
C VAL A 55 19.29 3.81 -2.00
N VAL A 56 18.85 2.94 -1.11
CA VAL A 56 18.79 3.20 0.32
C VAL A 56 19.62 2.14 1.04
N ALA A 57 20.53 2.57 1.92
CA ALA A 57 21.29 1.66 2.75
C ALA A 57 20.37 0.88 3.70
N LEU A 58 20.59 -0.43 3.81
CA LEU A 58 19.89 -1.29 4.75
C LEU A 58 20.64 -1.31 6.09
N PRO A 59 19.91 -1.29 7.22
CA PRO A 59 20.48 -1.59 8.52
C PRO A 59 21.10 -3.01 8.53
N ASP A 60 22.21 -3.19 9.23
CA ASP A 60 22.90 -4.50 9.33
C ASP A 60 21.99 -5.59 9.93
N SER A 61 21.09 -5.20 10.84
CA SER A 61 20.13 -6.11 11.48
C SER A 61 19.01 -6.58 10.57
N MET A 62 18.77 -5.93 9.41
CA MET A 62 17.68 -6.28 8.51
C MET A 62 18.11 -7.39 7.55
N THR A 63 17.30 -8.44 7.42
CA THR A 63 17.54 -9.51 6.43
C THR A 63 17.14 -9.06 5.01
N PHE A 64 17.70 -9.70 3.99
CA PHE A 64 17.34 -9.40 2.60
C PHE A 64 15.90 -9.83 2.27
N GLU A 65 15.41 -10.89 2.92
CA GLU A 65 14.01 -11.34 2.78
C GLU A 65 13.03 -10.27 3.24
N THR A 66 13.27 -9.68 4.41
CA THR A 66 12.48 -8.55 4.91
C THR A 66 12.60 -7.34 3.97
N ALA A 67 13.82 -7.01 3.54
CA ALA A 67 14.07 -5.88 2.66
C ALA A 67 13.38 -6.04 1.29
N ALA A 68 13.32 -7.26 0.75
CA ALA A 68 12.63 -7.55 -0.52
C ALA A 68 11.13 -7.25 -0.45
N ALA A 69 10.49 -7.39 0.71
CA ALA A 69 9.08 -7.06 0.90
C ALA A 69 8.79 -5.55 0.91
N LEU A 70 9.82 -4.70 1.09
CA LEU A 70 9.64 -3.25 1.27
C LEU A 70 9.41 -2.50 -0.05
N GLY A 71 10.04 -2.92 -1.14
CA GLY A 71 10.24 -2.11 -2.35
C GLY A 71 8.97 -1.61 -3.04
N CYS A 72 7.87 -2.37 -2.96
CA CYS A 72 6.60 -2.00 -3.56
C CYS A 72 5.48 -1.93 -2.50
N ARG A 73 5.05 -3.08 -1.99
CA ARG A 73 3.83 -3.20 -1.17
C ARG A 73 3.91 -2.40 0.12
N PHE A 74 4.96 -2.61 0.90
CA PHE A 74 5.08 -2.01 2.24
C PHE A 74 5.35 -0.50 2.16
N ALA A 75 6.29 -0.06 1.32
CA ALA A 75 6.60 1.36 1.14
C ALA A 75 5.40 2.15 0.58
N THR A 76 4.66 1.58 -0.38
CA THR A 76 3.44 2.21 -0.91
C THR A 76 2.39 2.38 0.19
N SER A 77 2.18 1.36 1.02
CA SER A 77 1.24 1.42 2.14
C SER A 77 1.70 2.40 3.22
N TYR A 78 3.01 2.45 3.50
CA TYR A 78 3.55 3.42 4.44
C TYR A 78 3.27 4.86 3.99
N ARG A 79 3.53 5.17 2.71
CA ARG A 79 3.18 6.48 2.16
C ARG A 79 1.67 6.74 2.23
N ALA A 80 0.85 5.78 1.82
CA ALA A 80 -0.60 5.93 1.82
C ALA A 80 -1.18 6.24 3.21
N VAL A 81 -0.70 5.54 4.24
CA VAL A 81 -1.19 5.68 5.62
C VAL A 81 -0.59 6.92 6.31
N VAL A 82 0.74 7.08 6.22
CA VAL A 82 1.47 8.07 7.03
C VAL A 82 1.52 9.44 6.36
N HIS A 83 1.93 9.47 5.07
CA HIS A 83 2.19 10.75 4.41
C HIS A 83 0.95 11.33 3.72
N VAL A 84 0.11 10.49 3.12
CA VAL A 84 -1.07 10.91 2.36
C VAL A 84 -2.30 10.91 3.26
N GLY A 85 -2.65 9.76 3.82
CA GLY A 85 -3.81 9.58 4.71
C GLY A 85 -3.64 10.27 6.05
N LYS A 86 -2.40 10.45 6.55
CA LYS A 86 -2.06 11.13 7.80
C LYS A 86 -2.88 10.58 8.98
N VAL A 87 -2.90 9.26 9.11
CA VAL A 87 -3.64 8.55 10.17
C VAL A 87 -3.26 9.08 11.55
N GLN A 88 -4.27 9.32 12.37
CA GLN A 88 -4.13 9.74 13.75
C GLN A 88 -4.62 8.66 14.73
N ALA A 89 -4.09 8.68 15.95
CA ALA A 89 -4.57 7.80 17.01
C ALA A 89 -6.07 8.04 17.30
N GLY A 90 -6.81 6.94 17.49
CA GLY A 90 -8.25 6.98 17.75
C GLY A 90 -9.13 7.07 16.50
N GLU A 91 -8.59 7.27 15.30
CA GLU A 91 -9.38 7.25 14.08
C GLU A 91 -9.88 5.85 13.73
N LEU A 92 -11.06 5.77 13.11
CA LEU A 92 -11.57 4.55 12.47
C LEU A 92 -11.08 4.51 11.02
N VAL A 93 -10.21 3.54 10.72
CA VAL A 93 -9.61 3.33 9.40
C VAL A 93 -10.17 2.06 8.77
N ALA A 94 -10.75 2.15 7.58
CA ALA A 94 -11.25 1.01 6.83
C ALA A 94 -10.36 0.75 5.59
N VAL A 95 -9.79 -0.47 5.49
CA VAL A 95 -8.90 -0.90 4.41
C VAL A 95 -9.63 -1.90 3.52
N PHE A 96 -9.86 -1.53 2.27
CA PHE A 96 -10.52 -2.34 1.25
C PHE A 96 -9.49 -3.11 0.43
N GLY A 97 -9.58 -4.43 0.47
CA GLY A 97 -8.60 -5.37 -0.07
C GLY A 97 -7.49 -5.68 0.93
N CYS A 98 -7.43 -6.94 1.39
CA CYS A 98 -6.45 -7.45 2.36
C CYS A 98 -5.37 -8.31 1.68
N GLY A 99 -4.91 -7.88 0.50
CA GLY A 99 -3.69 -8.37 -0.16
C GLY A 99 -2.43 -7.73 0.43
N GLY A 100 -1.29 -7.90 -0.21
CA GLY A 100 0.00 -7.43 0.34
C GLY A 100 0.05 -5.93 0.66
N VAL A 101 -0.58 -5.07 -0.15
CA VAL A 101 -0.68 -3.62 0.14
C VAL A 101 -1.63 -3.37 1.32
N GLY A 102 -2.82 -4.00 1.29
CA GLY A 102 -3.81 -3.80 2.35
C GLY A 102 -3.35 -4.32 3.71
N LEU A 103 -2.71 -5.49 3.79
CA LEU A 103 -2.15 -6.03 5.03
C LEU A 103 -1.07 -5.11 5.62
N ALA A 104 -0.20 -4.57 4.77
CA ALA A 104 0.78 -3.57 5.20
C ALA A 104 0.09 -2.29 5.69
N ALA A 105 -0.98 -1.81 5.01
CA ALA A 105 -1.75 -0.64 5.44
C ALA A 105 -2.44 -0.89 6.79
N VAL A 106 -2.99 -2.07 7.03
CA VAL A 106 -3.56 -2.49 8.33
C VAL A 106 -2.51 -2.40 9.43
N MET A 107 -1.35 -3.03 9.24
CA MET A 107 -0.24 -3.01 10.21
C MET A 107 0.21 -1.58 10.54
N ILE A 108 0.41 -0.77 9.52
CA ILE A 108 0.89 0.61 9.68
C ILE A 108 -0.18 1.49 10.33
N ALA A 109 -1.45 1.39 9.94
CA ALA A 109 -2.53 2.14 10.59
C ALA A 109 -2.69 1.75 12.06
N LYS A 110 -2.57 0.46 12.37
CA LYS A 110 -2.60 -0.03 13.75
C LYS A 110 -1.46 0.51 14.59
N SER A 111 -0.24 0.57 14.04
CA SER A 111 0.91 1.16 14.74
C SER A 111 0.73 2.66 15.05
N ARG A 112 -0.17 3.35 14.34
CA ARG A 112 -0.54 4.75 14.60
C ARG A 112 -1.64 4.90 15.66
N GLY A 113 -2.10 3.82 16.28
CA GLY A 113 -3.15 3.85 17.30
C GLY A 113 -4.57 3.97 16.75
N ALA A 114 -4.78 3.68 15.48
CA ALA A 114 -6.11 3.65 14.87
C ALA A 114 -6.88 2.37 15.26
N THR A 115 -8.21 2.45 15.19
CA THR A 115 -9.09 1.28 15.11
C THR A 115 -9.18 0.88 13.64
N VAL A 116 -8.74 -0.33 13.31
CA VAL A 116 -8.59 -0.76 11.92
C VAL A 116 -9.58 -1.86 11.55
N VAL A 117 -10.29 -1.66 10.44
CA VAL A 117 -11.21 -2.64 9.84
C VAL A 117 -10.64 -3.11 8.50
N GLY A 118 -10.30 -4.40 8.40
CA GLY A 118 -9.91 -5.04 7.14
C GLY A 118 -11.14 -5.56 6.39
N ILE A 119 -11.27 -5.25 5.11
CA ILE A 119 -12.44 -5.59 4.29
C ILE A 119 -11.98 -6.37 3.07
N ASP A 120 -12.45 -7.62 2.93
CA ASP A 120 -12.10 -8.48 1.80
C ASP A 120 -13.19 -9.53 1.58
N THR A 121 -13.31 -10.06 0.37
CA THR A 121 -14.23 -11.17 0.03
C THR A 121 -13.68 -12.52 0.48
N SER A 122 -12.36 -12.67 0.61
CA SER A 122 -11.65 -13.91 0.92
C SER A 122 -11.51 -14.13 2.44
N ASN A 123 -11.99 -15.26 2.96
CA ASN A 123 -11.77 -15.64 4.36
C ASN A 123 -10.28 -15.70 4.74
N PRO A 124 -9.39 -16.36 3.97
CA PRO A 124 -7.97 -16.36 4.27
C PRO A 124 -7.35 -14.96 4.32
N ALA A 125 -7.79 -14.03 3.43
CA ALA A 125 -7.30 -12.66 3.45
C ALA A 125 -7.75 -11.90 4.72
N ARG A 126 -9.00 -12.10 5.15
CA ARG A 126 -9.52 -11.54 6.41
C ARG A 126 -8.80 -12.09 7.65
N ASP A 127 -8.46 -13.38 7.65
CA ASP A 127 -7.70 -13.98 8.75
C ASP A 127 -6.28 -13.40 8.83
N ARG A 128 -5.63 -13.19 7.67
CA ARG A 128 -4.33 -12.49 7.63
C ARG A 128 -4.44 -11.03 8.08
N ALA A 129 -5.55 -10.35 7.78
CA ALA A 129 -5.77 -8.99 8.26
C ALA A 129 -5.84 -8.93 9.80
N ARG A 130 -6.48 -9.92 10.45
CA ARG A 130 -6.45 -10.04 11.92
C ARG A 130 -5.03 -10.23 12.45
N LEU A 131 -4.24 -11.10 11.81
CA LEU A 131 -2.84 -11.31 12.19
C LEU A 131 -1.97 -10.07 11.98
N ALA A 132 -2.28 -9.26 10.96
CA ALA A 132 -1.62 -7.99 10.70
C ALA A 132 -2.05 -6.87 11.67
N GLY A 133 -3.04 -7.11 12.53
CA GLY A 133 -3.48 -6.18 13.58
C GLY A 133 -4.82 -5.50 13.34
N ALA A 134 -5.64 -5.96 12.38
CA ALA A 134 -7.01 -5.44 12.24
C ALA A 134 -7.84 -5.78 13.49
N ASP A 135 -8.52 -4.77 14.05
CA ASP A 135 -9.43 -4.94 15.19
C ASP A 135 -10.71 -5.65 14.76
N TYR A 136 -11.15 -5.40 13.53
CA TYR A 136 -12.33 -6.00 12.93
C TYR A 136 -12.04 -6.39 11.48
N VAL A 137 -12.81 -7.36 10.99
CA VAL A 137 -12.81 -7.71 9.56
C VAL A 137 -14.24 -7.86 9.06
N LEU A 138 -14.49 -7.47 7.80
CA LEU A 138 -15.78 -7.57 7.16
C LEU A 138 -15.67 -8.29 5.81
N ASP A 139 -16.74 -9.01 5.48
CA ASP A 139 -16.92 -9.63 4.16
C ASP A 139 -17.71 -8.69 3.26
N SER A 140 -17.07 -8.11 2.25
CA SER A 140 -17.74 -7.15 1.37
C SER A 140 -18.84 -7.74 0.46
N ILE A 141 -19.00 -9.07 0.45
CA ILE A 141 -20.10 -9.74 -0.26
C ILE A 141 -21.33 -9.93 0.64
N HIS A 142 -21.08 -10.34 1.89
CA HIS A 142 -22.17 -10.78 2.79
C HIS A 142 -22.53 -9.74 3.84
N ASP A 143 -21.64 -8.79 4.14
CA ASP A 143 -21.86 -7.75 5.13
C ASP A 143 -22.29 -6.43 4.46
N ASP A 144 -23.22 -5.71 5.08
CA ASP A 144 -23.44 -4.29 4.79
C ASP A 144 -22.32 -3.46 5.44
N VAL A 145 -21.22 -3.28 4.69
CA VAL A 145 -20.00 -2.64 5.18
C VAL A 145 -20.27 -1.27 5.79
N VAL A 146 -21.11 -0.45 5.13
CA VAL A 146 -21.43 0.91 5.62
C VAL A 146 -22.13 0.84 6.98
N LYS A 147 -23.07 -0.09 7.12
CA LYS A 147 -23.82 -0.28 8.36
C LYS A 147 -22.93 -0.83 9.47
N GLU A 148 -22.07 -1.80 9.16
CA GLU A 148 -21.16 -2.38 10.15
C GLU A 148 -20.13 -1.34 10.65
N LEU A 149 -19.57 -0.52 9.76
CA LEU A 149 -18.69 0.58 10.16
C LEU A 149 -19.40 1.60 11.05
N LYS A 150 -20.68 1.90 10.78
CA LYS A 150 -21.49 2.79 11.62
C LYS A 150 -21.83 2.24 12.99
N LYS A 151 -21.75 0.92 13.20
CA LYS A 151 -21.84 0.35 14.57
C LYS A 151 -20.59 0.66 15.39
N LEU A 152 -19.42 0.76 14.74
CA LEU A 152 -18.16 1.12 15.40
C LEU A 152 -18.02 2.63 15.62
N ASN A 153 -18.37 3.40 14.61
CA ASN A 153 -18.46 4.86 14.68
C ASN A 153 -19.73 5.33 13.96
N PRO A 154 -20.76 5.83 14.67
CA PRO A 154 -22.03 6.23 14.06
C PRO A 154 -21.90 7.25 12.91
N ALA A 155 -20.82 8.02 12.88
CA ALA A 155 -20.53 8.96 11.80
C ALA A 155 -20.01 8.28 10.53
N GLY A 156 -19.39 7.11 10.63
CA GLY A 156 -18.66 6.40 9.58
C GLY A 156 -17.13 6.42 9.79
N ALA A 157 -16.36 5.94 8.81
CA ALA A 157 -14.91 5.89 8.90
C ALA A 157 -14.26 7.28 8.75
N ASP A 158 -13.20 7.55 9.50
CA ASP A 158 -12.38 8.75 9.38
C ASP A 158 -11.53 8.73 8.10
N LEU A 159 -10.97 7.56 7.82
CA LEU A 159 -10.16 7.30 6.64
C LEU A 159 -10.57 5.97 6.00
N THR A 160 -10.64 5.97 4.68
CA THR A 160 -10.71 4.73 3.90
C THR A 160 -9.51 4.62 2.96
N ILE A 161 -8.98 3.40 2.80
CA ILE A 161 -7.89 3.08 1.88
C ILE A 161 -8.37 1.99 0.94
N ASP A 162 -8.42 2.27 -0.36
CA ASP A 162 -8.68 1.23 -1.37
C ASP A 162 -7.34 0.68 -1.88
N ALA A 163 -7.02 -0.53 -1.42
CA ALA A 163 -5.81 -1.27 -1.79
C ALA A 163 -6.07 -2.34 -2.88
N LEU A 164 -7.32 -2.49 -3.34
CA LEU A 164 -7.73 -3.40 -4.41
C LEU A 164 -7.77 -2.69 -5.77
N GLY A 165 -8.55 -1.63 -5.89
CA GLY A 165 -8.69 -0.88 -7.13
C GLY A 165 -9.77 -1.46 -8.05
N SER A 166 -11.03 -1.48 -7.59
CA SER A 166 -12.19 -1.74 -8.44
C SER A 166 -13.21 -0.62 -8.32
N ILE A 167 -14.12 -0.51 -9.30
CA ILE A 167 -15.23 0.45 -9.25
C ILE A 167 -16.06 0.24 -7.99
N ALA A 168 -16.35 -1.01 -7.66
CA ALA A 168 -17.16 -1.36 -6.50
C ALA A 168 -16.48 -0.97 -5.18
N THR A 169 -15.18 -1.27 -5.02
CA THR A 169 -14.45 -0.94 -3.79
C THR A 169 -14.23 0.55 -3.63
N SER A 170 -13.87 1.26 -4.70
CA SER A 170 -13.68 2.72 -4.65
C SER A 170 -14.98 3.44 -4.25
N LYS A 171 -16.11 3.04 -4.84
CA LYS A 171 -17.42 3.59 -4.50
C LYS A 171 -17.78 3.30 -3.04
N LEU A 172 -17.70 2.04 -2.63
CA LEU A 172 -18.04 1.60 -1.27
C LEU A 172 -17.14 2.28 -0.23
N ALA A 173 -15.85 2.45 -0.52
CA ALA A 173 -14.91 3.14 0.34
C ALA A 173 -15.32 4.60 0.58
N VAL A 174 -15.69 5.33 -0.48
CA VAL A 174 -16.15 6.72 -0.36
C VAL A 174 -17.49 6.81 0.38
N GLU A 175 -18.43 5.91 0.13
CA GLU A 175 -19.73 5.86 0.81
C GLU A 175 -19.61 5.53 2.32
N SER A 176 -18.55 4.84 2.70
CA SER A 176 -18.25 4.44 4.09
C SER A 176 -17.72 5.58 4.97
N LEU A 177 -17.28 6.70 4.37
CA LEU A 177 -16.69 7.83 5.09
C LEU A 177 -17.71 8.62 5.92
N ARG A 178 -17.25 9.13 7.05
CA ARG A 178 -17.95 10.20 7.77
C ARG A 178 -17.89 11.53 7.00
N ARG A 179 -18.63 12.56 7.43
CA ARG A 179 -18.42 13.93 6.96
C ARG A 179 -16.99 14.37 7.26
N LEU A 180 -16.38 15.12 6.33
CA LEU A 180 -14.98 15.56 6.38
C LEU A 180 -13.98 14.38 6.43
N GLY A 181 -14.41 13.18 6.05
CA GLY A 181 -13.55 12.00 5.97
C GLY A 181 -12.60 12.04 4.77
N ARG A 182 -11.58 11.20 4.81
CA ARG A 182 -10.52 11.12 3.80
C ARG A 182 -10.52 9.76 3.12
N HIS A 183 -10.36 9.75 1.80
CA HIS A 183 -10.15 8.54 1.02
C HIS A 183 -8.77 8.55 0.36
N VAL A 184 -8.04 7.44 0.45
CA VAL A 184 -6.78 7.23 -0.28
C VAL A 184 -6.94 6.08 -1.25
N GLN A 185 -6.88 6.39 -2.55
CA GLN A 185 -6.84 5.40 -3.62
C GLN A 185 -5.40 4.96 -3.86
N VAL A 186 -5.13 3.67 -3.69
CA VAL A 186 -3.84 3.01 -3.94
C VAL A 186 -3.98 1.95 -5.03
N GLY A 187 -5.05 1.17 -4.96
CA GLY A 187 -5.38 0.14 -5.94
C GLY A 187 -5.59 0.74 -7.33
N LEU A 188 -5.01 0.08 -8.34
CA LEU A 188 -5.10 0.54 -9.72
C LEU A 188 -6.51 0.32 -10.27
N LEU A 189 -7.02 1.32 -10.97
CA LEU A 189 -8.27 1.28 -11.72
C LEU A 189 -7.92 1.36 -13.22
N PRO A 190 -7.72 0.24 -13.91
CA PRO A 190 -7.34 0.25 -15.31
C PRO A 190 -8.38 0.99 -16.16
N PRO A 191 -7.97 1.89 -17.08
CA PRO A 191 -8.90 2.64 -17.92
C PRO A 191 -9.87 1.75 -18.72
N ALA A 192 -9.44 0.53 -19.10
CA ALA A 192 -10.27 -0.42 -19.80
C ALA A 192 -11.46 -0.93 -18.96
N GLU A 193 -11.32 -0.99 -17.64
CA GLU A 193 -12.40 -1.42 -16.72
C GLU A 193 -13.31 -0.25 -16.35
N VAL A 194 -12.76 0.97 -16.36
CA VAL A 194 -13.51 2.16 -15.91
C VAL A 194 -14.46 2.64 -16.97
N LYS A 195 -14.15 2.58 -18.26
CA LYS A 195 -14.98 3.03 -19.38
C LYS A 195 -16.24 3.77 -18.90
N ASP A 196 -16.76 4.70 -19.38
CA ASP A 196 -18.02 5.44 -19.12
C ASP A 196 -18.75 5.26 -17.76
N GLN A 197 -18.10 4.63 -16.76
CA GLN A 197 -18.68 4.40 -15.44
C GLN A 197 -18.12 5.41 -14.41
N ALA A 198 -19.02 5.98 -13.62
CA ALA A 198 -18.65 6.82 -12.50
C ALA A 198 -18.05 5.95 -11.37
N THR A 199 -16.76 6.12 -11.10
CA THR A 199 -16.04 5.40 -10.03
C THR A 199 -16.21 6.05 -8.66
N ILE A 200 -16.29 7.37 -8.64
CA ILE A 200 -16.42 8.16 -7.41
C ILE A 200 -17.78 8.84 -7.37
N PRO A 201 -18.59 8.64 -6.32
CA PRO A 201 -19.89 9.28 -6.17
C PRO A 201 -19.71 10.75 -5.78
N MET A 202 -19.48 11.62 -6.77
CA MET A 202 -19.15 13.04 -6.54
C MET A 202 -20.22 13.81 -5.76
N HIS A 203 -21.49 13.42 -5.86
CA HIS A 203 -22.56 14.00 -5.03
C HIS A 203 -22.34 13.74 -3.53
N THR A 204 -21.83 12.55 -3.17
CA THR A 204 -21.44 12.20 -1.79
C THR A 204 -20.21 12.99 -1.35
N VAL A 205 -19.21 13.13 -2.24
CA VAL A 205 -17.99 13.90 -1.97
C VAL A 205 -18.35 15.35 -1.62
N ILE A 206 -19.18 15.99 -2.44
CA ILE A 206 -19.65 17.37 -2.19
C ILE A 206 -20.51 17.44 -0.94
N GLY A 207 -21.51 16.57 -0.80
CA GLY A 207 -22.47 16.62 0.28
C GLY A 207 -21.89 16.33 1.67
N ARG A 208 -20.70 15.72 1.74
CA ARG A 208 -19.98 15.42 2.99
C ARG A 208 -18.64 16.14 3.11
N GLU A 209 -18.27 16.98 2.15
CA GLU A 209 -16.96 17.69 2.06
C GLU A 209 -15.78 16.71 2.24
N LEU A 210 -15.76 15.64 1.43
CA LEU A 210 -14.75 14.61 1.54
C LEU A 210 -13.45 15.02 0.83
N THR A 211 -12.31 14.55 1.37
CA THR A 211 -11.01 14.64 0.70
C THR A 211 -10.72 13.33 -0.03
N ILE A 212 -10.50 13.38 -1.33
CA ILE A 212 -10.12 12.24 -2.16
C ILE A 212 -8.67 12.42 -2.63
N MET A 213 -7.83 11.43 -2.36
CA MET A 213 -6.39 11.48 -2.62
C MET A 213 -5.92 10.22 -3.33
N GLY A 214 -4.98 10.37 -4.28
CA GLY A 214 -4.22 9.25 -4.83
C GLY A 214 -2.90 9.06 -4.08
N SER A 215 -2.41 7.81 -4.00
CA SER A 215 -1.08 7.51 -3.48
C SER A 215 -0.38 6.51 -4.38
N HIS A 216 0.87 6.79 -4.76
CA HIS A 216 1.67 5.98 -5.67
C HIS A 216 3.08 5.80 -5.12
N GLY A 217 3.47 4.56 -4.82
CA GLY A 217 4.82 4.24 -4.35
C GLY A 217 5.29 5.06 -3.14
N MET A 218 6.60 5.13 -2.99
CA MET A 218 7.27 6.00 -2.01
C MET A 218 8.67 6.35 -2.53
N SER A 219 9.08 7.60 -2.40
CA SER A 219 10.44 8.05 -2.72
C SER A 219 11.47 7.45 -1.77
N ALA A 220 12.68 7.17 -2.26
CA ALA A 220 13.83 6.75 -1.45
C ALA A 220 14.10 7.70 -0.27
N ALA A 221 13.86 9.00 -0.45
CA ALA A 221 14.04 10.02 0.57
C ALA A 221 13.19 9.79 1.85
N HIS A 222 12.10 9.04 1.76
CA HIS A 222 11.22 8.74 2.90
C HIS A 222 11.47 7.37 3.55
N TYR A 223 12.37 6.55 2.98
CA TYR A 223 12.72 5.23 3.53
C TYR A 223 13.36 5.28 4.93
N PRO A 224 14.24 6.25 5.23
CA PRO A 224 14.89 6.26 6.54
C PRO A 224 13.93 6.23 7.72
N GLN A 225 12.80 6.96 7.66
CA GLN A 225 11.79 6.93 8.72
C GLN A 225 11.16 5.54 8.84
N MET A 226 10.72 4.95 7.74
CA MET A 226 10.14 3.60 7.71
C MET A 226 11.13 2.56 8.22
N LEU A 227 12.40 2.63 7.81
CA LEU A 227 13.44 1.70 8.26
C LEU A 227 13.73 1.83 9.75
N SER A 228 13.69 3.05 10.31
CA SER A 228 13.82 3.28 11.75
C SER A 228 12.70 2.61 12.54
N GLU A 229 11.45 2.72 12.08
CA GLU A 229 10.28 2.11 12.73
C GLU A 229 10.28 0.57 12.61
N ILE A 230 10.93 0.02 11.59
CA ILE A 230 11.16 -1.43 11.48
C ILE A 230 12.27 -1.85 12.43
N ALA A 231 13.35 -1.08 12.52
CA ALA A 231 14.50 -1.39 13.36
C ALA A 231 14.16 -1.37 14.87
N ASP A 232 13.27 -0.48 15.30
CA ASP A 232 12.79 -0.41 16.69
C ASP A 232 11.63 -1.38 17.01
N GLY A 233 11.17 -2.15 16.01
CA GLY A 233 10.13 -3.16 16.16
C GLY A 233 8.69 -2.63 16.13
N THR A 234 8.48 -1.33 15.89
CA THR A 234 7.15 -0.73 15.72
C THR A 234 6.42 -1.33 14.52
N LEU A 235 7.16 -1.61 13.44
CA LEU A 235 6.65 -2.25 12.24
C LEU A 235 7.37 -3.59 12.00
N ARG A 236 6.62 -4.60 11.61
CA ARG A 236 7.09 -5.98 11.45
C ARG A 236 6.75 -6.52 10.04
N PRO A 237 7.33 -5.95 8.95
CA PRO A 237 7.07 -6.41 7.59
C PRO A 237 7.49 -7.87 7.35
N ASP A 238 8.42 -8.39 8.14
CA ASP A 238 8.83 -9.80 8.15
C ASP A 238 7.66 -10.76 8.36
N THR A 239 6.67 -10.38 9.16
CA THR A 239 5.47 -11.21 9.42
C THR A 239 4.53 -11.30 8.22
N LEU A 240 4.71 -10.48 7.20
CA LEU A 240 3.94 -10.51 5.96
C LEU A 240 4.60 -11.36 4.86
N VAL A 241 5.78 -11.91 5.12
CA VAL A 241 6.49 -12.82 4.21
C VAL A 241 6.04 -14.25 4.49
N GLU A 242 5.25 -14.84 3.60
CA GLU A 242 4.72 -16.20 3.78
C GLU A 242 5.70 -17.29 3.34
N ARG A 243 6.47 -17.03 2.29
CA ARG A 243 7.46 -18.00 1.77
C ARG A 243 8.59 -17.33 1.00
N THR A 244 9.71 -18.01 0.94
CA THR A 244 10.85 -17.69 0.07
C THR A 244 10.97 -18.76 -1.02
N ILE A 245 11.28 -18.35 -2.24
CA ILE A 245 11.46 -19.23 -3.39
C ILE A 245 12.81 -18.93 -4.06
N THR A 246 13.32 -19.91 -4.83
CA THR A 246 14.53 -19.71 -5.64
C THR A 246 14.21 -18.98 -6.94
N LEU A 247 15.23 -18.46 -7.65
CA LEU A 247 15.04 -17.80 -8.95
C LEU A 247 14.46 -18.77 -10.00
N GLU A 248 14.83 -20.05 -9.95
CA GLU A 248 14.30 -21.08 -10.87
C GLU A 248 12.79 -21.30 -10.68
N GLN A 249 12.27 -21.07 -9.49
CA GLN A 249 10.85 -21.25 -9.16
C GLN A 249 9.99 -20.04 -9.55
N VAL A 250 10.61 -18.90 -9.91
CA VAL A 250 9.88 -17.66 -10.20
C VAL A 250 8.92 -17.81 -11.40
N PRO A 251 9.28 -18.41 -12.55
CA PRO A 251 8.38 -18.52 -13.69
C PRO A 251 7.08 -19.27 -13.35
N ASP A 252 7.20 -20.43 -12.71
CA ASP A 252 6.04 -21.25 -12.32
C ASP A 252 5.19 -20.57 -11.26
N THR A 253 5.84 -19.88 -10.30
CA THR A 253 5.14 -19.12 -9.27
C THR A 253 4.34 -17.98 -9.89
N LEU A 254 4.92 -17.20 -10.81
CA LEU A 254 4.21 -16.13 -11.50
C LEU A 254 3.03 -16.66 -12.32
N ALA A 255 3.21 -17.76 -13.03
CA ALA A 255 2.13 -18.40 -13.80
C ALA A 255 0.96 -18.85 -12.90
N SER A 256 1.23 -19.26 -11.66
CA SER A 256 0.22 -19.72 -10.72
C SER A 256 -0.55 -18.59 -10.02
N LEU A 257 -0.02 -17.36 -9.96
CA LEU A 257 -0.66 -16.23 -9.27
C LEU A 257 -2.01 -15.84 -9.86
N GLY A 258 -2.23 -16.08 -11.17
CA GLY A 258 -3.51 -15.81 -11.84
C GLY A 258 -4.58 -16.87 -11.60
N SER A 259 -4.19 -18.09 -11.24
CA SER A 259 -5.09 -19.24 -11.07
C SER A 259 -5.35 -19.61 -9.61
N ASN A 260 -4.55 -19.11 -8.70
CA ASN A 260 -4.66 -19.35 -7.26
C ASN A 260 -4.40 -18.01 -6.53
N PRO A 261 -5.44 -17.18 -6.32
CA PRO A 261 -5.26 -16.00 -5.48
C PRO A 261 -4.84 -16.47 -4.08
N LEU A 262 -3.68 -15.99 -3.65
CA LEU A 262 -3.08 -16.24 -2.34
C LEU A 262 -4.00 -15.74 -1.22
#